data_db43657197e31319e9d3e811651687df
#
_entry.id   db43657197e31319e9d3e811651687df
#
_cell.length_a   1.000
_cell.length_b   1.000
_cell.length_c   1.000
_cell.angle_alpha   90.00
_cell.angle_beta   90.00
_cell.angle_gamma   90.00
#
_symmetry.space_group_name_H-M   'P 1'
#
loop_
_entity.id
_entity.type
_entity.pdbx_description
1 polymer ?
#
loop_
_entity_poly.entity_id
_entity_poly.type
_entity_poly.pdbx_seq_one_letter_code
_entity_poly.pdbx_strand_id
1 'polypeptide(L)'
;MSVFNKLATTLTFFTLFLAPARLVAGEPSTQLSATINEFVNILVNTPVAELRAKGLPARAMDLVFGRFDFSEMTKRSLGRHWGALAPADQREFISAFTQKLLVAYGRTVRASGDERIQFQNEVIAGNDATVKTTVVSKGDELAIDYQLHAIDGQWKVYDMVIDHVSIVNNYRAQFDRVIAKSSVQDLLQKMKQQGS
;
A
#
# COMPACT_ATOMS: atom_id res chain seq x y z
N MET A 1 -52.43 -58.85 26.80
CA MET A 1 -51.06 -58.72 26.23
C MET A 1 -51.03 -57.52 25.35
N SER A 2 -50.53 -56.40 25.87
CA SER A 2 -50.49 -55.14 25.15
C SER A 2 -49.03 -54.65 25.14
N VAL A 3 -48.48 -54.50 23.96
CA VAL A 3 -47.11 -54.06 23.73
C VAL A 3 -47.13 -52.54 23.48
N PHE A 4 -46.68 -51.73 24.46
CA PHE A 4 -46.55 -50.31 24.33
C PHE A 4 -45.28 -49.98 23.57
N ASN A 5 -45.42 -49.46 22.35
CA ASN A 5 -44.36 -48.98 21.50
C ASN A 5 -44.02 -47.52 21.91
N LYS A 6 -42.84 -47.30 22.50
CA LYS A 6 -42.34 -45.96 22.83
C LYS A 6 -41.59 -45.40 21.61
N LEU A 7 -42.21 -44.49 20.87
CA LEU A 7 -41.50 -43.65 19.90
C LEU A 7 -40.71 -42.58 20.67
N ALA A 8 -39.38 -42.69 20.63
CA ALA A 8 -38.48 -41.63 21.07
C ALA A 8 -38.20 -40.71 19.88
N THR A 9 -38.80 -39.52 19.90
CA THR A 9 -38.56 -38.49 18.91
C THR A 9 -37.28 -37.76 19.29
N THR A 10 -36.18 -38.06 18.56
CA THR A 10 -34.91 -37.36 18.72
C THR A 10 -34.96 -36.02 17.93
N LEU A 11 -35.10 -34.92 18.65
CA LEU A 11 -35.07 -33.58 18.08
C LEU A 11 -33.60 -33.16 17.84
N THR A 12 -33.13 -33.29 16.61
CA THR A 12 -31.78 -32.85 16.23
C THR A 12 -31.78 -31.34 16.04
N PHE A 13 -31.18 -30.62 16.98
CA PHE A 13 -30.92 -29.17 16.86
C PHE A 13 -29.82 -28.96 15.82
N PHE A 14 -30.21 -28.54 14.62
CA PHE A 14 -29.29 -28.11 13.60
C PHE A 14 -28.88 -26.65 13.91
N THR A 15 -27.78 -26.48 14.63
CA THR A 15 -27.17 -25.14 14.84
C THR A 15 -26.58 -24.65 13.54
N LEU A 16 -27.31 -23.76 12.88
CA LEU A 16 -26.81 -23.00 11.70
C LEU A 16 -25.67 -22.08 12.17
N PHE A 17 -24.44 -22.49 11.94
CA PHE A 17 -23.27 -21.66 12.16
C PHE A 17 -23.28 -20.57 11.08
N LEU A 18 -23.82 -19.39 11.42
CA LEU A 18 -23.67 -18.19 10.58
C LEU A 18 -22.21 -17.73 10.72
N ALA A 19 -21.37 -18.17 9.81
CA ALA A 19 -20.04 -17.59 9.67
C ALA A 19 -20.22 -16.09 9.35
N PRO A 20 -19.49 -15.18 10.04
CA PRO A 20 -19.57 -13.77 9.71
C PRO A 20 -19.19 -13.60 8.25
N ALA A 21 -20.09 -13.04 7.45
CA ALA A 21 -19.80 -12.64 6.08
C ALA A 21 -18.63 -11.65 6.16
N ARG A 22 -17.43 -12.10 5.81
CA ARG A 22 -16.30 -11.18 5.57
C ARG A 22 -16.75 -10.33 4.39
N LEU A 23 -16.84 -9.02 4.60
CA LEU A 23 -16.90 -8.07 3.50
C LEU A 23 -15.65 -8.34 2.64
N VAL A 24 -15.85 -9.05 1.54
CA VAL A 24 -14.78 -9.24 0.56
C VAL A 24 -14.55 -7.86 -0.04
N ALA A 25 -13.39 -7.29 0.22
CA ALA A 25 -12.93 -6.13 -0.53
C ALA A 25 -13.03 -6.49 -2.02
N GLY A 26 -13.57 -5.60 -2.86
CA GLY A 26 -13.55 -5.82 -4.30
C GLY A 26 -12.12 -6.12 -4.77
N GLU A 27 -11.98 -6.62 -6.00
CA GLU A 27 -10.67 -7.07 -6.52
C GLU A 27 -9.60 -5.99 -6.38
N PRO A 28 -8.39 -6.32 -5.87
CA PRO A 28 -7.28 -5.37 -5.66
C PRO A 28 -6.91 -4.60 -6.93
N SER A 29 -6.85 -5.30 -8.08
CA SER A 29 -6.57 -4.70 -9.38
C SER A 29 -7.64 -3.69 -9.81
N THR A 30 -8.91 -3.94 -9.53
CA THR A 30 -10.00 -3.00 -9.84
C THR A 30 -9.87 -1.71 -9.02
N GLN A 31 -9.63 -1.82 -7.70
CA GLN A 31 -9.46 -0.64 -6.86
C GLN A 31 -8.18 0.13 -7.18
N LEU A 32 -7.08 -0.59 -7.47
CA LEU A 32 -5.80 0.02 -7.83
C LEU A 32 -5.90 0.73 -9.19
N SER A 33 -6.48 0.08 -10.21
CA SER A 33 -6.61 0.66 -11.55
C SER A 33 -7.47 1.92 -11.55
N ALA A 34 -8.58 1.93 -10.80
CA ALA A 34 -9.41 3.12 -10.65
C ALA A 34 -8.59 4.30 -10.09
N THR A 35 -7.80 4.05 -9.04
CA THR A 35 -6.93 5.08 -8.44
C THR A 35 -5.85 5.57 -9.41
N ILE A 36 -5.17 4.65 -10.09
CA ILE A 36 -4.09 4.98 -11.05
C ILE A 36 -4.65 5.76 -12.25
N ASN A 37 -5.77 5.33 -12.82
CA ASN A 37 -6.38 6.01 -13.95
C ASN A 37 -6.81 7.44 -13.59
N GLU A 38 -7.42 7.64 -12.43
CA GLU A 38 -7.78 8.98 -11.96
C GLU A 38 -6.54 9.84 -11.71
N PHE A 39 -5.50 9.28 -11.09
CA PHE A 39 -4.24 9.97 -10.84
C PHE A 39 -3.56 10.40 -12.15
N VAL A 40 -3.44 9.50 -13.13
CA VAL A 40 -2.88 9.81 -14.46
C VAL A 40 -3.71 10.88 -15.17
N ASN A 41 -5.05 10.77 -15.12
CA ASN A 41 -5.94 11.77 -15.72
C ASN A 41 -5.73 13.17 -15.12
N ILE A 42 -5.56 13.27 -13.80
CA ILE A 42 -5.23 14.56 -13.16
C ILE A 42 -3.90 15.10 -13.66
N LEU A 43 -2.87 14.27 -13.76
CA LEU A 43 -1.54 14.71 -14.19
C LEU A 43 -1.52 15.16 -15.65
N VAL A 44 -2.16 14.42 -16.54
CA VAL A 44 -2.24 14.77 -17.98
C VAL A 44 -2.98 16.10 -18.18
N ASN A 45 -3.99 16.37 -17.37
CA ASN A 45 -4.78 17.61 -17.45
C ASN A 45 -4.18 18.78 -16.64
N THR A 46 -3.07 18.58 -15.93
CA THR A 46 -2.40 19.65 -15.18
C THR A 46 -1.23 20.20 -15.99
N PRO A 47 -1.16 21.52 -16.24
CA PRO A 47 -0.06 22.13 -16.99
C PRO A 47 1.30 21.79 -16.37
N VAL A 48 2.28 21.40 -17.19
CA VAL A 48 3.64 21.05 -16.74
C VAL A 48 4.29 22.18 -15.93
N ALA A 49 4.03 23.43 -16.29
CA ALA A 49 4.53 24.60 -15.55
C ALA A 49 3.95 24.65 -14.12
N GLU A 50 2.69 24.26 -13.94
CA GLU A 50 2.05 24.21 -12.63
C GLU A 50 2.61 23.06 -11.78
N LEU A 51 2.76 21.86 -12.34
CA LEU A 51 3.40 20.73 -11.68
C LEU A 51 4.82 21.05 -11.20
N ARG A 52 5.58 21.82 -12.01
CA ARG A 52 6.93 22.26 -11.65
C ARG A 52 6.93 23.30 -10.52
N ALA A 53 5.98 24.23 -10.55
CA ALA A 53 5.93 25.35 -9.61
C ALA A 53 5.31 24.96 -8.26
N LYS A 54 4.27 24.14 -8.28
CA LYS A 54 3.42 23.82 -7.10
C LYS A 54 3.50 22.36 -6.66
N GLY A 55 4.11 21.46 -7.45
CA GLY A 55 4.10 20.02 -7.22
C GLY A 55 2.78 19.36 -7.64
N LEU A 56 2.48 18.22 -7.05
CA LEU A 56 1.24 17.46 -7.34
C LEU A 56 0.00 18.22 -6.84
N PRO A 57 -1.08 18.27 -7.64
CA PRO A 57 -2.36 18.82 -7.20
C PRO A 57 -2.89 18.11 -5.94
N ALA A 58 -3.62 18.84 -5.08
CA ALA A 58 -4.18 18.29 -3.84
C ALA A 58 -5.00 17.01 -4.09
N ARG A 59 -5.82 16.99 -5.15
CA ARG A 59 -6.61 15.81 -5.53
C ARG A 59 -5.74 14.58 -5.85
N ALA A 60 -4.60 14.77 -6.53
CA ALA A 60 -3.66 13.68 -6.80
C ALA A 60 -3.00 13.20 -5.50
N MET A 61 -2.68 14.10 -4.59
CA MET A 61 -2.17 13.74 -3.26
C MET A 61 -3.21 12.96 -2.44
N ASP A 62 -4.48 13.36 -2.46
CA ASP A 62 -5.58 12.66 -1.78
C ASP A 62 -5.71 11.21 -2.27
N LEU A 63 -5.58 10.98 -3.58
CA LEU A 63 -5.57 9.63 -4.16
C LEU A 63 -4.39 8.80 -3.64
N VAL A 64 -3.20 9.38 -3.58
CA VAL A 64 -2.01 8.70 -3.05
C VAL A 64 -2.20 8.37 -1.57
N PHE A 65 -2.59 9.33 -0.73
CA PHE A 65 -2.84 9.09 0.70
C PHE A 65 -4.01 8.12 0.93
N GLY A 66 -5.02 8.16 0.05
CA GLY A 66 -6.15 7.23 0.10
C GLY A 66 -5.77 5.80 -0.27
N ARG A 67 -4.78 5.58 -1.14
CA ARG A 67 -4.40 4.25 -1.64
C ARG A 67 -3.22 3.62 -0.91
N PHE A 68 -2.25 4.42 -0.44
CA PHE A 68 -1.03 3.92 0.20
C PHE A 68 -1.17 3.89 1.72
N ASP A 69 -0.69 2.82 2.35
CA ASP A 69 -0.51 2.73 3.79
C ASP A 69 0.93 3.10 4.17
N PHE A 70 1.18 4.40 4.28
CA PHE A 70 2.49 4.91 4.67
C PHE A 70 2.90 4.49 6.09
N SER A 71 1.94 4.19 6.96
CA SER A 71 2.21 3.68 8.30
C SER A 71 2.81 2.28 8.23
N GLU A 72 2.19 1.37 7.49
CA GLU A 72 2.70 0.00 7.32
C GLU A 72 4.01 -0.01 6.50
N MET A 73 4.14 0.85 5.47
CA MET A 73 5.41 1.04 4.75
C MET A 73 6.53 1.45 5.69
N THR A 74 6.29 2.40 6.59
CA THR A 74 7.27 2.87 7.59
C THR A 74 7.63 1.78 8.56
N LYS A 75 6.62 1.12 9.15
CA LYS A 75 6.79 0.02 10.09
C LYS A 75 7.63 -1.11 9.50
N ARG A 76 7.33 -1.52 8.28
CA ARG A 76 8.09 -2.56 7.57
C ARG A 76 9.50 -2.11 7.22
N SER A 77 9.71 -0.84 6.87
CA SER A 77 11.04 -0.28 6.57
C SER A 77 11.92 -0.16 7.81
N LEU A 78 11.34 0.11 8.99
CA LEU A 78 12.07 0.08 10.27
C LEU A 78 12.28 -1.33 10.82
N GLY A 79 11.42 -2.29 10.43
CA GLY A 79 11.52 -3.68 10.84
C GLY A 79 11.60 -3.83 12.36
N ARG A 80 12.66 -4.50 12.85
CA ARG A 80 12.88 -4.75 14.28
C ARG A 80 12.98 -3.48 15.14
N HIS A 81 13.32 -2.35 14.56
CA HIS A 81 13.49 -1.09 15.30
C HIS A 81 12.17 -0.40 15.61
N TRP A 82 11.08 -0.75 14.90
CA TRP A 82 9.77 -0.14 15.09
C TRP A 82 9.20 -0.28 16.49
N GLY A 83 9.27 -1.49 17.06
CA GLY A 83 8.70 -1.79 18.39
C GLY A 83 9.39 -1.11 19.56
N ALA A 84 10.61 -0.60 19.36
CA ALA A 84 11.37 0.11 20.39
C ALA A 84 11.06 1.62 20.43
N LEU A 85 10.32 2.15 19.44
CA LEU A 85 9.95 3.55 19.36
C LEU A 85 8.72 3.87 20.22
N ALA A 86 8.77 5.02 20.90
CA ALA A 86 7.59 5.58 21.54
C ALA A 86 6.53 5.95 20.49
N PRO A 87 5.22 5.95 20.81
CA PRO A 87 4.16 6.29 19.86
C PRO A 87 4.31 7.68 19.21
N ALA A 88 4.91 8.64 19.91
CA ALA A 88 5.22 9.96 19.37
C ALA A 88 6.27 9.88 18.25
N ASP A 89 7.38 9.16 18.49
CA ASP A 89 8.47 8.98 17.53
C ASP A 89 7.98 8.17 16.32
N GLN A 90 7.11 7.18 16.53
CA GLN A 90 6.49 6.43 15.43
C GLN A 90 5.72 7.37 14.48
N ARG A 91 4.88 8.28 15.02
CA ARG A 91 4.15 9.26 14.21
C ARG A 91 5.08 10.22 13.46
N GLU A 92 6.11 10.70 14.13
CA GLU A 92 7.12 11.55 13.49
C GLU A 92 7.86 10.81 12.37
N PHE A 93 8.19 9.54 12.60
CA PHE A 93 8.85 8.72 11.60
C PHE A 93 7.96 8.48 10.37
N ILE A 94 6.67 8.17 10.57
CA ILE A 94 5.70 8.05 9.48
C ILE A 94 5.67 9.34 8.66
N SER A 95 5.55 10.49 9.31
CA SER A 95 5.52 11.79 8.63
C SER A 95 6.79 12.05 7.82
N ALA A 96 7.97 11.91 8.45
CA ALA A 96 9.26 12.18 7.80
C ALA A 96 9.54 11.21 6.64
N PHE A 97 9.20 9.92 6.81
CA PHE A 97 9.39 8.92 5.75
C PHE A 97 8.42 9.10 4.59
N THR A 98 7.16 9.45 4.87
CA THR A 98 6.18 9.80 3.84
C THR A 98 6.68 10.96 2.99
N GLN A 99 7.15 12.05 3.61
CA GLN A 99 7.72 13.18 2.88
C GLN A 99 8.92 12.76 2.03
N LYS A 100 9.81 11.94 2.57
CA LYS A 100 10.95 11.41 1.83
C LYS A 100 10.52 10.61 0.60
N LEU A 101 9.52 9.75 0.72
CA LEU A 101 8.98 8.99 -0.41
C LEU A 101 8.34 9.89 -1.46
N LEU A 102 7.53 10.87 -1.04
CA LEU A 102 6.90 11.83 -1.95
C LEU A 102 7.93 12.66 -2.71
N VAL A 103 9.00 13.10 -2.07
CA VAL A 103 10.10 13.83 -2.75
C VAL A 103 10.87 12.91 -3.70
N ALA A 104 11.18 11.69 -3.29
CA ALA A 104 11.96 10.75 -4.10
C ALA A 104 11.21 10.28 -5.35
N TYR A 105 9.92 10.00 -5.21
CA TYR A 105 9.12 9.38 -6.27
C TYR A 105 8.12 10.34 -6.92
N GLY A 106 7.59 11.32 -6.20
CA GLY A 106 6.60 12.26 -6.72
C GLY A 106 7.12 13.13 -7.89
N ARG A 107 8.42 13.41 -7.93
CA ARG A 107 9.05 14.13 -9.05
C ARG A 107 9.29 13.25 -10.29
N THR A 108 9.33 11.96 -10.11
CA THR A 108 9.57 10.96 -11.17
C THR A 108 8.28 10.65 -11.93
N VAL A 109 7.13 10.84 -11.26
CA VAL A 109 5.82 10.62 -11.87
C VAL A 109 5.52 11.79 -12.81
N ARG A 110 5.82 11.60 -14.07
CA ARG A 110 5.45 12.51 -15.16
C ARG A 110 4.55 11.73 -16.10
N ALA A 111 3.28 12.10 -16.17
CA ALA A 111 2.42 11.59 -17.23
C ALA A 111 2.67 12.48 -18.46
N SER A 112 3.39 11.96 -19.46
CA SER A 112 3.54 12.61 -20.76
C SER A 112 2.30 12.40 -21.65
N GLY A 113 1.35 11.58 -21.16
CA GLY A 113 0.16 11.16 -21.91
C GLY A 113 0.40 9.97 -22.84
N ASP A 114 1.66 9.54 -22.97
CA ASP A 114 2.05 8.41 -23.83
C ASP A 114 2.18 7.11 -23.01
N GLU A 115 2.15 7.20 -21.70
CA GLU A 115 2.29 6.04 -20.81
C GLU A 115 1.02 5.18 -20.85
N ARG A 116 1.23 3.88 -20.97
CA ARG A 116 0.18 2.86 -20.84
C ARG A 116 0.50 1.95 -19.69
N ILE A 117 -0.41 1.83 -18.76
CA ILE A 117 -0.27 0.92 -17.63
C ILE A 117 -1.06 -0.35 -17.95
N GLN A 118 -0.36 -1.44 -18.11
CA GLN A 118 -0.92 -2.76 -18.38
C GLN A 118 -0.99 -3.55 -17.08
N PHE A 119 -2.20 -3.90 -16.67
CA PHE A 119 -2.44 -4.82 -15.56
C PHE A 119 -2.27 -6.25 -16.08
N GLN A 120 -1.41 -7.04 -15.46
CA GLN A 120 -1.05 -8.37 -15.95
C GLN A 120 -1.67 -9.47 -15.10
N ASN A 121 -1.27 -9.59 -13.84
CA ASN A 121 -1.67 -10.67 -12.95
C ASN A 121 -1.98 -10.15 -11.56
N GLU A 122 -2.94 -10.81 -10.90
CA GLU A 122 -3.32 -10.58 -9.53
C GLU A 122 -3.26 -11.90 -8.77
N VAL A 123 -2.64 -11.87 -7.59
CA VAL A 123 -2.62 -13.00 -6.67
C VAL A 123 -3.13 -12.52 -5.33
N ILE A 124 -4.18 -13.16 -4.81
CA ILE A 124 -4.76 -12.86 -3.49
C ILE A 124 -4.44 -14.02 -2.56
N ALA A 125 -3.89 -13.70 -1.38
CA ALA A 125 -3.56 -14.66 -0.32
C ALA A 125 -4.11 -14.14 1.01
N GLY A 126 -5.33 -14.52 1.33
CA GLY A 126 -6.03 -14.04 2.53
C GLY A 126 -6.30 -12.54 2.48
N ASN A 127 -5.67 -11.78 3.37
CA ASN A 127 -5.79 -10.32 3.43
C ASN A 127 -4.67 -9.60 2.65
N ASP A 128 -3.78 -10.31 2.01
CA ASP A 128 -2.70 -9.76 1.21
C ASP A 128 -2.94 -10.02 -0.27
N ALA A 129 -2.47 -9.13 -1.12
CA ALA A 129 -2.51 -9.27 -2.56
C ALA A 129 -1.27 -8.71 -3.24
N THR A 130 -0.94 -9.29 -4.39
CA THR A 130 0.05 -8.74 -5.32
C THR A 130 -0.62 -8.44 -6.64
N VAL A 131 -0.52 -7.20 -7.09
CA VAL A 131 -0.98 -6.78 -8.43
C VAL A 131 0.23 -6.42 -9.27
N LYS A 132 0.41 -7.11 -10.38
CA LYS A 132 1.52 -6.88 -11.31
C LYS A 132 1.11 -5.99 -12.45
N THR A 133 1.94 -4.99 -12.73
CA THR A 133 1.73 -4.08 -13.86
C THR A 133 3.01 -3.88 -14.65
N THR A 134 2.85 -3.44 -15.88
CA THR A 134 3.94 -2.92 -16.72
C THR A 134 3.55 -1.52 -17.20
N VAL A 135 4.42 -0.56 -16.95
CA VAL A 135 4.30 0.79 -17.52
C VAL A 135 5.10 0.80 -18.81
N VAL A 136 4.40 1.08 -19.92
CA VAL A 136 5.01 1.19 -21.26
C VAL A 136 5.04 2.65 -21.65
N SER A 137 6.21 3.18 -21.96
CA SER A 137 6.42 4.56 -22.42
C SER A 137 7.51 4.62 -23.48
N LYS A 138 7.19 5.13 -24.67
CA LYS A 138 8.15 5.34 -25.79
C LYS A 138 8.97 4.10 -26.18
N GLY A 139 8.43 2.91 -25.94
CA GLY A 139 9.09 1.64 -26.23
C GLY A 139 9.89 1.05 -25.07
N ASP A 140 10.05 1.77 -23.97
CA ASP A 140 10.59 1.25 -22.72
C ASP A 140 9.48 0.61 -21.88
N GLU A 141 9.81 -0.47 -21.19
CA GLU A 141 8.91 -1.18 -20.28
C GLU A 141 9.48 -1.14 -18.86
N LEU A 142 8.64 -0.78 -17.88
CA LEU A 142 8.99 -0.78 -16.47
C LEU A 142 8.01 -1.66 -15.70
N ALA A 143 8.50 -2.75 -15.12
CA ALA A 143 7.69 -3.62 -14.27
C ALA A 143 7.47 -2.97 -12.89
N ILE A 144 6.21 -2.92 -12.45
CA ILE A 144 5.84 -2.45 -11.12
C ILE A 144 4.85 -3.44 -10.50
N ASP A 145 5.29 -4.12 -9.44
CA ASP A 145 4.42 -4.96 -8.64
C ASP A 145 3.97 -4.20 -7.38
N TYR A 146 2.68 -4.12 -7.17
CA TYR A 146 2.10 -3.53 -5.96
C TYR A 146 1.80 -4.61 -4.95
N GLN A 147 2.28 -4.43 -3.72
CA GLN A 147 1.94 -5.27 -2.58
C GLN A 147 0.85 -4.57 -1.77
N LEU A 148 -0.29 -5.22 -1.61
CA LEU A 148 -1.46 -4.64 -0.97
C LEU A 148 -1.93 -5.51 0.19
N HIS A 149 -2.62 -4.87 1.13
CA HIS A 149 -3.37 -5.56 2.16
C HIS A 149 -4.79 -4.98 2.29
N ALA A 150 -5.73 -5.80 2.73
CA ALA A 150 -7.12 -5.39 2.91
C ALA A 150 -7.32 -4.78 4.30
N ILE A 151 -7.83 -3.54 4.36
CA ILE A 151 -8.23 -2.84 5.58
C ILE A 151 -9.62 -2.25 5.34
N ASP A 152 -10.59 -2.61 6.18
CA ASP A 152 -11.97 -2.06 6.14
C ASP A 152 -12.60 -2.09 4.74
N GLY A 153 -12.41 -3.19 4.00
CA GLY A 153 -12.95 -3.36 2.66
C GLY A 153 -12.18 -2.64 1.55
N GLN A 154 -11.04 -2.04 1.86
CA GLN A 154 -10.18 -1.35 0.90
C GLN A 154 -8.80 -2.01 0.80
N TRP A 155 -8.29 -2.13 -0.41
CA TRP A 155 -6.94 -2.57 -0.65
C TRP A 155 -5.97 -1.38 -0.58
N LYS A 156 -5.02 -1.44 0.38
CA LYS A 156 -4.01 -0.41 0.60
C LYS A 156 -2.64 -0.93 0.19
N VAL A 157 -1.89 -0.12 -0.54
CA VAL A 157 -0.52 -0.46 -0.98
C VAL A 157 0.44 -0.23 0.18
N TYR A 158 1.17 -1.26 0.58
CA TYR A 158 2.22 -1.17 1.60
C TYR A 158 3.64 -1.34 1.06
N ASP A 159 3.81 -1.74 -0.21
CA ASP A 159 5.10 -1.76 -0.90
C ASP A 159 4.91 -1.69 -2.42
N MET A 160 5.92 -1.18 -3.09
CA MET A 160 6.07 -1.26 -4.54
C MET A 160 7.41 -1.91 -4.86
N VAL A 161 7.38 -2.89 -5.76
CA VAL A 161 8.57 -3.53 -6.31
C VAL A 161 8.77 -3.00 -7.73
N ILE A 162 9.72 -2.10 -7.91
CA ILE A 162 10.01 -1.45 -9.19
C ILE A 162 11.23 -2.12 -9.77
N ASP A 163 11.09 -2.71 -10.94
CA ASP A 163 12.16 -3.45 -11.64
C ASP A 163 12.89 -4.42 -10.68
N HIS A 164 12.10 -5.26 -9.98
CA HIS A 164 12.55 -6.24 -8.98
C HIS A 164 13.12 -5.65 -7.67
N VAL A 165 13.08 -4.33 -7.47
CA VAL A 165 13.57 -3.67 -6.26
C VAL A 165 12.38 -3.22 -5.39
N SER A 166 12.19 -3.86 -4.23
CA SER A 166 11.21 -3.43 -3.23
C SER A 166 11.64 -2.12 -2.57
N ILE A 167 10.77 -1.12 -2.58
CA ILE A 167 11.00 0.16 -1.92
C ILE A 167 11.20 -0.04 -0.42
N VAL A 168 10.31 -0.78 0.22
CA VAL A 168 10.37 -1.06 1.67
C VAL A 168 11.66 -1.78 2.07
N ASN A 169 12.04 -2.82 1.35
CA ASN A 169 13.26 -3.57 1.67
C ASN A 169 14.53 -2.75 1.40
N ASN A 170 14.54 -1.94 0.35
CA ASN A 170 15.64 -1.04 0.05
C ASN A 170 15.85 -0.02 1.19
N TYR A 171 14.76 0.62 1.66
CA TYR A 171 14.85 1.52 2.80
C TYR A 171 15.17 0.81 4.11
N ARG A 172 14.68 -0.41 4.33
CA ARG A 172 15.05 -1.22 5.49
C ARG A 172 16.56 -1.42 5.55
N ALA A 173 17.18 -1.82 4.46
CA ALA A 173 18.62 -2.00 4.39
C ALA A 173 19.40 -0.68 4.60
N GLN A 174 18.87 0.45 4.13
CA GLN A 174 19.46 1.75 4.36
C GLN A 174 19.34 2.17 5.84
N PHE A 175 18.17 2.01 6.44
CA PHE A 175 17.89 2.35 7.83
C PHE A 175 18.72 1.49 8.79
N ASP A 176 18.76 0.17 8.57
CA ASP A 176 19.62 -0.73 9.37
C ASP A 176 21.09 -0.30 9.35
N ARG A 177 21.63 0.12 8.20
CA ARG A 177 23.02 0.60 8.08
C ARG A 177 23.25 1.90 8.85
N VAL A 178 22.30 2.83 8.85
CA VAL A 178 22.41 4.08 9.58
C VAL A 178 22.29 3.82 11.08
N ILE A 179 21.28 3.06 11.50
CA ILE A 179 21.01 2.75 12.90
C ILE A 179 22.17 1.97 13.53
N ALA A 180 22.79 1.04 12.80
CA ALA A 180 23.96 0.30 13.27
C ALA A 180 25.19 1.18 13.55
N LYS A 181 25.28 2.35 12.91
CA LYS A 181 26.38 3.31 13.09
C LYS A 181 26.05 4.45 14.06
N SER A 182 24.79 4.64 14.38
CA SER A 182 24.30 5.72 15.21
C SER A 182 23.07 5.26 16.05
N SER A 183 21.91 5.87 15.82
CA SER A 183 20.67 5.51 16.50
C SER A 183 19.45 5.68 15.60
N VAL A 184 18.28 5.19 16.04
CA VAL A 184 17.00 5.44 15.36
C VAL A 184 16.64 6.93 15.42
N GLN A 185 16.95 7.60 16.54
CA GLN A 185 16.74 9.04 16.73
C GLN A 185 17.58 9.86 15.76
N ASP A 186 18.85 9.50 15.56
CA ASP A 186 19.72 10.17 14.59
C ASP A 186 19.21 9.98 13.15
N LEU A 187 18.69 8.79 12.83
CA LEU A 187 18.06 8.54 11.55
C LEU A 187 16.83 9.45 11.35
N LEU A 188 15.96 9.57 12.35
CA LEU A 188 14.79 10.44 12.31
C LEU A 188 15.19 11.91 12.10
N GLN A 189 16.17 12.40 12.82
CA GLN A 189 16.69 13.77 12.67
C GLN A 189 17.23 14.02 11.25
N LYS A 190 17.99 13.08 10.70
CA LYS A 190 18.50 13.18 9.30
C LYS A 190 17.37 13.21 8.29
N MET A 191 16.32 12.41 8.47
CA MET A 191 15.18 12.44 7.55
C MET A 191 14.42 13.77 7.61
N LYS A 192 14.22 14.35 8.81
CA LYS A 192 13.58 15.67 8.98
C LYS A 192 14.37 16.78 8.28
N GLN A 193 15.69 16.75 8.33
CA GLN A 193 16.55 17.71 7.66
C GLN A 193 16.54 17.60 6.12
N GLN A 194 16.30 16.41 5.58
CA GLN A 194 16.25 16.17 4.13
C GLN A 194 14.87 16.43 3.52
N GLY A 195 13.84 16.57 4.33
CA GLY A 195 12.47 16.87 3.91
C GLY A 195 12.07 18.35 4.04
N SER A 196 12.97 19.20 4.51
CA SER A 196 12.85 20.67 4.57
C SER A 196 13.55 21.29 3.34
#